data_8c4f218ecc9c8af3f8066f96655b137a
#
_entry.id   8c4f218ecc9c8af3f8066f96655b137a
#
_cell.length_a   1.000
_cell.length_b   1.000
_cell.length_c   1.000
_cell.angle_alpha   90.00
_cell.angle_beta   90.00
_cell.angle_gamma   90.00
#
_symmetry.space_group_name_H-M   'P 1'
#
loop_
_entity.id
_entity.type
_entity.pdbx_description
1 polymer ?
#
loop_
_entity_poly.entity_id
_entity_poly.type
_entity_poly.pdbx_seq_one_letter_code
_entity_poly.pdbx_strand_id
1 'polypeptide(L)'
;HASYRRQRQMCIRDRKYSSYFLIVADYIKWAKNNEIPVGPGRGSGAGSLVAWCLSITDVDPIKFNLIFERFLNPDRISMPDFDIDFCEEKRDLVFKYLNSKYKDSVAHIVTFGKLKARMVIRDVGRVLGLSYGFVDSISKMIPFDPSRPQTLTECINNEPRLIKLIKEDTRVKKLIDLSLKLEGLNRNFATHAAGVVIADKKLTNTVPLYKDMSTNLLLPSTQFDMYSAENAGLIKFDFLGLKTLTVINRTQKLINKK
;
A
#
# COMPACT_ATOMS: atom_id res chain seq x y z
N HIS A 1 -21.29 -10.75 -27.89
CA HIS A 1 -20.07 -9.93 -27.64
C HIS A 1 -20.34 -8.40 -27.55
N ALA A 2 -21.26 -7.83 -28.35
CA ALA A 2 -21.54 -6.39 -28.34
C ALA A 2 -22.28 -5.92 -27.08
N SER A 3 -23.24 -6.68 -26.55
CA SER A 3 -23.98 -6.38 -25.32
C SER A 3 -23.04 -6.40 -24.08
N TYR A 4 -22.11 -7.34 -24.05
CA TYR A 4 -21.11 -7.49 -23.01
C TYR A 4 -20.12 -6.33 -22.96
N ARG A 5 -19.72 -5.80 -24.12
CA ARG A 5 -18.89 -4.58 -24.24
C ARG A 5 -19.62 -3.33 -23.76
N ARG A 6 -20.90 -3.17 -24.07
CA ARG A 6 -21.73 -2.05 -23.61
C ARG A 6 -21.90 -2.04 -22.09
N GLN A 7 -22.24 -3.17 -21.49
CA GLN A 7 -22.39 -3.28 -20.04
C GLN A 7 -21.11 -2.91 -19.27
N ARG A 8 -19.95 -3.33 -19.73
CA ARG A 8 -18.66 -3.03 -19.10
C ARG A 8 -18.28 -1.53 -19.17
N GLN A 9 -18.57 -0.85 -20.26
CA GLN A 9 -18.41 0.60 -20.36
C GLN A 9 -19.39 1.37 -19.47
N MET A 10 -20.63 0.91 -19.38
CA MET A 10 -21.65 1.52 -18.52
C MET A 10 -21.24 1.48 -17.04
N CYS A 11 -20.73 0.35 -16.53
CA CYS A 11 -20.30 0.25 -15.14
C CYS A 11 -19.23 1.30 -14.75
N ILE A 12 -18.30 1.63 -15.65
CA ILE A 12 -17.27 2.65 -15.39
C ILE A 12 -17.91 4.04 -15.37
N ARG A 13 -18.82 4.33 -16.30
CA ARG A 13 -19.52 5.62 -16.39
C ARG A 13 -20.49 5.85 -15.24
N ASP A 14 -21.33 4.87 -14.96
CA ASP A 14 -22.39 4.97 -13.95
C ASP A 14 -21.82 5.15 -12.53
N ARG A 15 -20.63 4.55 -12.28
CA ARG A 15 -19.90 4.71 -11.01
C ARG A 15 -18.94 5.89 -10.99
N LYS A 16 -18.91 6.74 -12.04
CA LYS A 16 -18.07 7.93 -12.12
C LYS A 16 -16.55 7.66 -12.06
N TYR A 17 -16.10 6.46 -12.44
CA TYR A 17 -14.67 6.11 -12.45
C TYR A 17 -13.88 6.60 -13.67
N SER A 18 -14.53 7.30 -14.60
CA SER A 18 -13.88 7.77 -15.83
C SER A 18 -12.63 8.61 -15.56
N SER A 19 -12.70 9.54 -14.60
CA SER A 19 -11.57 10.39 -14.22
C SER A 19 -10.40 9.56 -13.68
N TYR A 20 -10.68 8.54 -12.86
CA TYR A 20 -9.67 7.62 -12.34
C TYR A 20 -8.91 6.92 -13.48
N PHE A 21 -9.63 6.34 -14.45
CA PHE A 21 -9.01 5.69 -15.62
C PHE A 21 -8.17 6.66 -16.44
N LEU A 22 -8.64 7.89 -16.64
CA LEU A 22 -7.92 8.91 -17.42
C LEU A 22 -6.64 9.36 -16.71
N ILE A 23 -6.65 9.53 -15.39
CA ILE A 23 -5.46 9.88 -14.60
C ILE A 23 -4.44 8.74 -14.70
N VAL A 24 -4.89 7.48 -14.54
CA VAL A 24 -4.02 6.31 -14.63
C VAL A 24 -3.40 6.20 -16.04
N ALA A 25 -4.20 6.33 -17.08
CA ALA A 25 -3.73 6.31 -18.46
C ALA A 25 -2.71 7.41 -18.75
N ASP A 26 -2.92 8.59 -18.18
CA ASP A 26 -2.07 9.75 -18.39
C ASP A 26 -0.65 9.52 -17.88
N TYR A 27 -0.48 9.17 -16.61
CA TYR A 27 0.86 8.99 -16.06
C TYR A 27 1.58 7.75 -16.62
N ILE A 28 0.83 6.69 -17.00
CA ILE A 28 1.41 5.52 -17.67
C ILE A 28 1.91 5.89 -19.07
N LYS A 29 1.11 6.60 -19.86
CA LYS A 29 1.53 7.08 -21.20
C LYS A 29 2.75 7.99 -21.08
N TRP A 30 2.73 8.92 -20.12
CA TRP A 30 3.89 9.77 -19.86
C TRP A 30 5.13 8.95 -19.53
N ALA A 31 5.01 7.96 -18.65
CA ALA A 31 6.12 7.10 -18.29
C ALA A 31 6.67 6.32 -19.49
N LYS A 32 5.79 5.69 -20.28
CA LYS A 32 6.18 4.96 -21.50
C LYS A 32 6.88 5.88 -22.51
N ASN A 33 6.37 7.10 -22.73
CA ASN A 33 6.96 8.08 -23.64
C ASN A 33 8.33 8.62 -23.17
N ASN A 34 8.63 8.51 -21.86
CA ASN A 34 9.90 8.90 -21.26
C ASN A 34 10.81 7.67 -20.98
N GLU A 35 10.61 6.58 -21.68
CA GLU A 35 11.40 5.34 -21.55
C GLU A 35 11.51 4.81 -20.11
N ILE A 36 10.47 5.00 -19.32
CA ILE A 36 10.34 4.40 -17.99
C ILE A 36 9.62 3.07 -18.18
N PRO A 37 10.27 1.93 -17.87
CA PRO A 37 9.62 0.64 -17.95
C PRO A 37 8.43 0.55 -17.00
N VAL A 38 7.28 0.19 -17.56
CA VAL A 38 6.02 -0.05 -16.85
C VAL A 38 5.65 -1.52 -17.01
N GLY A 39 5.15 -2.14 -15.97
CA GLY A 39 4.67 -3.52 -16.02
C GLY A 39 3.45 -3.67 -16.94
N PRO A 40 3.25 -4.85 -17.54
CA PRO A 40 2.16 -5.08 -18.50
C PRO A 40 0.76 -5.08 -17.88
N GLY A 41 0.68 -4.95 -16.57
CA GLY A 41 -0.54 -5.06 -15.79
C GLY A 41 -0.63 -6.39 -15.05
N ARG A 42 -1.23 -6.36 -13.86
CA ARG A 42 -1.46 -7.54 -13.02
C ARG A 42 -2.75 -7.40 -12.22
N GLY A 43 -3.10 -8.44 -11.49
CA GLY A 43 -4.30 -8.46 -10.66
C GLY A 43 -5.58 -8.43 -11.48
N SER A 44 -6.65 -7.94 -10.86
CA SER A 44 -7.99 -7.88 -11.48
C SER A 44 -8.10 -6.82 -12.58
N GLY A 45 -7.31 -5.75 -12.51
CA GLY A 45 -7.30 -4.66 -13.51
C GLY A 45 -6.94 -5.11 -14.92
N ALA A 46 -6.13 -6.18 -15.06
CA ALA A 46 -5.81 -6.79 -16.35
C ALA A 46 -7.05 -7.32 -17.10
N GLY A 47 -8.16 -7.58 -16.41
CA GLY A 47 -9.43 -8.02 -17.01
C GLY A 47 -10.22 -6.89 -17.68
N SER A 48 -9.78 -5.64 -17.61
CA SER A 48 -10.49 -4.49 -18.16
C SER A 48 -10.10 -4.20 -19.61
N LEU A 49 -11.05 -4.38 -20.53
CA LEU A 49 -10.88 -4.00 -21.95
C LEU A 49 -10.63 -2.48 -22.09
N VAL A 50 -11.26 -1.67 -21.26
CA VAL A 50 -11.07 -0.19 -21.29
C VAL A 50 -9.64 0.14 -20.87
N ALA A 51 -9.10 -0.53 -19.84
CA ALA A 51 -7.72 -0.33 -19.41
C ALA A 51 -6.72 -0.71 -20.51
N TRP A 52 -6.97 -1.80 -21.22
CA TRP A 52 -6.16 -2.20 -22.38
C TRP A 52 -6.24 -1.19 -23.52
N CYS A 53 -7.44 -0.75 -23.90
CA CYS A 53 -7.62 0.28 -24.94
C CYS A 53 -6.97 1.63 -24.60
N LEU A 54 -6.91 1.98 -23.30
CA LEU A 54 -6.24 3.18 -22.81
C LEU A 54 -4.73 3.01 -22.62
N SER A 55 -4.17 1.83 -22.93
CA SER A 55 -2.75 1.48 -22.71
C SER A 55 -2.33 1.51 -21.23
N ILE A 56 -3.28 1.34 -20.31
CA ILE A 56 -3.03 1.13 -18.88
C ILE A 56 -2.41 -0.25 -18.68
N THR A 57 -2.93 -1.27 -19.36
CA THR A 57 -2.41 -2.62 -19.38
C THR A 57 -2.00 -3.03 -20.80
N ASP A 58 -1.02 -3.91 -20.92
CA ASP A 58 -0.54 -4.46 -22.20
C ASP A 58 -1.04 -5.91 -22.42
N VAL A 59 -1.94 -6.38 -21.56
CA VAL A 59 -2.54 -7.72 -21.63
C VAL A 59 -3.94 -7.61 -22.26
N ASP A 60 -4.15 -8.27 -23.40
CA ASP A 60 -5.46 -8.33 -24.05
C ASP A 60 -6.42 -9.24 -23.27
N PRO A 61 -7.45 -8.68 -22.59
CA PRO A 61 -8.33 -9.46 -21.75
C PRO A 61 -9.24 -10.41 -22.55
N ILE A 62 -9.46 -10.14 -23.83
CA ILE A 62 -10.28 -11.01 -24.69
C ILE A 62 -9.47 -12.22 -25.11
N LYS A 63 -8.24 -12.01 -25.57
CA LYS A 63 -7.32 -13.10 -25.98
C LYS A 63 -7.06 -14.09 -24.87
N PHE A 64 -6.95 -13.62 -23.63
CA PHE A 64 -6.66 -14.45 -22.47
C PHE A 64 -7.89 -14.83 -21.64
N ASN A 65 -9.11 -14.56 -22.12
CA ASN A 65 -10.38 -14.85 -21.45
C ASN A 65 -10.42 -14.36 -19.99
N LEU A 66 -9.90 -13.16 -19.73
CA LEU A 66 -9.88 -12.59 -18.39
C LEU A 66 -11.26 -12.09 -17.96
N ILE A 67 -11.58 -12.29 -16.69
CA ILE A 67 -12.89 -11.97 -16.12
C ILE A 67 -12.89 -10.53 -15.60
N PHE A 68 -13.73 -9.67 -16.23
CA PHE A 68 -13.88 -8.26 -15.84
C PHE A 68 -14.55 -8.08 -14.47
N GLU A 69 -15.47 -8.96 -14.12
CA GLU A 69 -16.26 -8.90 -12.89
C GLU A 69 -15.39 -9.08 -11.62
N ARG A 70 -14.17 -9.59 -11.77
CA ARG A 70 -13.17 -9.59 -10.69
C ARG A 70 -12.61 -8.20 -10.42
N PHE A 71 -12.62 -7.31 -11.41
CA PHE A 71 -12.13 -5.94 -11.29
C PHE A 71 -13.23 -4.98 -10.84
N LEU A 72 -14.36 -5.00 -11.53
CA LEU A 72 -15.54 -4.20 -11.20
C LEU A 72 -16.78 -5.09 -11.17
N ASN A 73 -17.34 -5.26 -9.98
CA ASN A 73 -18.59 -5.97 -9.76
C ASN A 73 -19.65 -4.98 -9.27
N PRO A 74 -20.90 -5.01 -9.80
CA PRO A 74 -22.00 -4.20 -9.31
C PRO A 74 -22.25 -4.33 -7.81
N ASP A 75 -22.04 -5.50 -7.24
CA ASP A 75 -22.26 -5.80 -5.82
C ASP A 75 -21.09 -5.38 -4.92
N ARG A 76 -19.96 -4.98 -5.51
CA ARG A 76 -18.78 -4.55 -4.75
C ARG A 76 -18.71 -3.03 -4.69
N ILE A 77 -18.80 -2.47 -3.49
CA ILE A 77 -18.77 -1.01 -3.23
C ILE A 77 -17.35 -0.43 -3.32
N SER A 78 -16.29 -1.27 -3.26
CA SER A 78 -14.91 -0.79 -3.26
C SER A 78 -14.49 -0.15 -4.59
N MET A 79 -13.67 0.91 -4.48
CA MET A 79 -13.04 1.56 -5.62
C MET A 79 -12.20 0.57 -6.46
N PRO A 80 -12.12 0.76 -7.79
CA PRO A 80 -11.17 0.01 -8.60
C PRO A 80 -9.74 0.35 -8.18
N ASP A 81 -8.87 -0.65 -8.11
CA ASP A 81 -7.46 -0.49 -7.76
C ASP A 81 -6.58 -1.05 -8.89
N PHE A 82 -5.76 -0.19 -9.48
CA PHE A 82 -4.74 -0.57 -10.43
C PHE A 82 -3.38 -0.60 -9.74
N ASP A 83 -2.83 -1.80 -9.59
CA ASP A 83 -1.45 -2.01 -9.19
C ASP A 83 -0.52 -1.74 -10.37
N ILE A 84 0.13 -0.58 -10.40
CA ILE A 84 1.04 -0.22 -11.49
C ILE A 84 2.48 -0.41 -11.04
N ASP A 85 3.18 -1.29 -11.73
CA ASP A 85 4.58 -1.59 -11.48
C ASP A 85 5.47 -0.71 -12.37
N PHE A 86 6.38 0.05 -11.76
CA PHE A 86 7.40 0.84 -12.44
C PHE A 86 8.79 0.28 -12.19
N CYS A 87 9.73 0.56 -13.09
CA CYS A 87 11.14 0.36 -12.81
C CYS A 87 11.53 1.12 -11.53
N GLU A 88 12.10 0.42 -10.54
CA GLU A 88 12.43 0.97 -9.24
C GLU A 88 13.32 2.22 -9.35
N GLU A 89 14.33 2.19 -10.22
CA GLU A 89 15.28 3.29 -10.41
C GLU A 89 14.67 4.55 -11.05
N LYS A 90 13.62 4.39 -11.86
CA LYS A 90 13.02 5.49 -12.60
C LYS A 90 11.66 5.94 -12.04
N ARG A 91 11.11 5.26 -11.04
CA ARG A 91 9.81 5.57 -10.42
C ARG A 91 9.73 7.02 -9.94
N ASP A 92 10.80 7.54 -9.36
CA ASP A 92 10.84 8.91 -8.84
C ASP A 92 10.66 9.98 -9.93
N LEU A 93 10.95 9.66 -11.19
CA LEU A 93 10.65 10.57 -12.31
C LEU A 93 9.15 10.71 -12.52
N VAL A 94 8.37 9.64 -12.27
CA VAL A 94 6.90 9.69 -12.32
C VAL A 94 6.37 10.60 -11.21
N PHE A 95 6.92 10.53 -10.00
CA PHE A 95 6.55 11.46 -8.92
C PHE A 95 6.89 12.92 -9.25
N LYS A 96 8.00 13.17 -9.94
CA LYS A 96 8.34 14.52 -10.45
C LYS A 96 7.29 15.01 -11.45
N TYR A 97 6.86 14.15 -12.36
CA TYR A 97 5.80 14.47 -13.31
C TYR A 97 4.48 14.79 -12.60
N LEU A 98 4.05 13.95 -11.65
CA LEU A 98 2.83 14.18 -10.88
C LEU A 98 2.90 15.51 -10.11
N ASN A 99 4.02 15.78 -9.45
CA ASN A 99 4.22 17.05 -8.75
C ASN A 99 4.16 18.26 -9.67
N SER A 100 4.74 18.17 -10.86
CA SER A 100 4.67 19.23 -11.87
C SER A 100 3.26 19.47 -12.37
N LYS A 101 2.50 18.38 -12.61
CA LYS A 101 1.17 18.44 -13.19
C LYS A 101 0.08 18.81 -12.19
N TYR A 102 0.10 18.19 -11.01
CA TYR A 102 -0.95 18.31 -9.99
C TYR A 102 -0.56 19.23 -8.82
N LYS A 103 0.70 19.65 -8.73
CA LYS A 103 1.22 20.59 -7.72
C LYS A 103 0.71 20.27 -6.30
N ASP A 104 -0.08 21.17 -5.72
CA ASP A 104 -0.62 21.07 -4.36
C ASP A 104 -1.72 20.01 -4.19
N SER A 105 -2.08 19.30 -5.27
CA SER A 105 -3.16 18.30 -5.29
C SER A 105 -2.67 16.86 -5.25
N VAL A 106 -1.38 16.64 -5.00
CA VAL A 106 -0.77 15.29 -4.93
C VAL A 106 0.07 15.14 -3.66
N ALA A 107 -0.07 13.99 -2.98
CA ALA A 107 0.71 13.65 -1.80
C ALA A 107 0.85 12.15 -1.62
N HIS A 108 1.92 11.70 -0.94
CA HIS A 108 2.01 10.33 -0.45
C HIS A 108 0.99 10.07 0.67
N ILE A 109 0.61 8.81 0.85
CA ILE A 109 -0.19 8.39 2.00
C ILE A 109 0.75 8.07 3.16
N VAL A 110 0.36 8.41 4.40
CA VAL A 110 1.08 7.99 5.60
C VAL A 110 0.69 6.57 6.00
N THR A 111 1.61 5.85 6.58
CA THR A 111 1.37 4.57 7.23
C THR A 111 1.73 4.65 8.70
N PHE A 112 0.80 4.31 9.59
CA PHE A 112 1.05 4.24 11.01
C PHE A 112 1.47 2.84 11.43
N GLY A 113 2.70 2.72 11.94
CA GLY A 113 3.17 1.50 12.56
C GLY A 113 2.55 1.34 13.95
N LYS A 114 1.76 0.28 14.14
CA LYS A 114 1.12 -0.04 15.43
C LYS A 114 1.96 -0.99 16.25
N LEU A 115 1.91 -0.84 17.56
CA LEU A 115 2.50 -1.79 18.52
C LEU A 115 1.69 -3.10 18.48
N LYS A 116 2.23 -4.11 17.80
CA LYS A 116 1.67 -5.47 17.77
C LYS A 116 2.25 -6.30 18.90
N ALA A 117 1.59 -7.41 19.28
CA ALA A 117 1.90 -8.25 20.43
C ALA A 117 3.40 -8.53 20.66
N ARG A 118 4.13 -9.05 19.65
CA ARG A 118 5.58 -9.29 19.80
C ARG A 118 6.40 -8.01 19.94
N MET A 119 6.00 -6.96 19.24
CA MET A 119 6.73 -5.69 19.21
C MET A 119 6.56 -4.95 20.54
N VAL A 120 5.34 -4.87 21.07
CA VAL A 120 5.07 -4.18 22.31
C VAL A 120 5.83 -4.80 23.48
N ILE A 121 5.91 -6.14 23.56
CA ILE A 121 6.71 -6.83 24.59
C ILE A 121 8.19 -6.45 24.50
N ARG A 122 8.76 -6.41 23.30
CA ARG A 122 10.16 -6.04 23.12
C ARG A 122 10.43 -4.58 23.48
N ASP A 123 9.56 -3.68 23.09
CA ASP A 123 9.72 -2.25 23.38
C ASP A 123 9.53 -1.96 24.88
N VAL A 124 8.50 -2.51 25.51
CA VAL A 124 8.28 -2.36 26.97
C VAL A 124 9.38 -3.03 27.76
N GLY A 125 9.81 -4.25 27.36
CA GLY A 125 10.91 -4.95 28.03
C GLY A 125 12.21 -4.16 28.02
N ARG A 126 12.53 -3.51 26.91
CA ARG A 126 13.69 -2.63 26.80
C ARG A 126 13.59 -1.42 27.73
N VAL A 127 12.43 -0.77 27.80
CA VAL A 127 12.19 0.38 28.68
C VAL A 127 12.25 -0.01 30.15
N LEU A 128 11.80 -1.22 30.49
CA LEU A 128 11.90 -1.78 31.83
C LEU A 128 13.35 -2.23 32.23
N GLY A 129 14.32 -2.12 31.32
CA GLY A 129 15.69 -2.53 31.55
C GLY A 129 15.89 -4.05 31.59
N LEU A 130 14.96 -4.83 31.06
CA LEU A 130 15.07 -6.28 30.99
C LEU A 130 16.07 -6.69 29.90
N SER A 131 16.83 -7.79 30.14
CA SER A 131 17.81 -8.25 29.18
C SER A 131 17.14 -8.69 27.87
N TYR A 132 17.82 -8.44 26.75
CA TYR A 132 17.30 -8.77 25.41
C TYR A 132 16.93 -10.24 25.27
N GLY A 133 17.80 -11.16 25.73
CA GLY A 133 17.55 -12.61 25.67
C GLY A 133 16.31 -13.04 26.45
N PHE A 134 16.09 -12.44 27.63
CA PHE A 134 14.91 -12.73 28.45
C PHE A 134 13.62 -12.25 27.74
N VAL A 135 13.60 -11.03 27.24
CA VAL A 135 12.44 -10.48 26.55
C VAL A 135 12.18 -11.22 25.24
N ASP A 136 13.23 -11.60 24.51
CA ASP A 136 13.10 -12.34 23.27
C ASP A 136 12.53 -13.75 23.49
N SER A 137 12.92 -14.43 24.59
CA SER A 137 12.32 -15.73 24.95
C SER A 137 10.82 -15.63 25.19
N ILE A 138 10.34 -14.58 25.86
CA ILE A 138 8.92 -14.31 26.08
C ILE A 138 8.23 -13.97 24.75
N SER A 139 8.84 -13.11 23.94
CA SER A 139 8.26 -12.70 22.66
C SER A 139 8.11 -13.86 21.66
N LYS A 140 8.98 -14.88 21.74
CA LYS A 140 8.91 -16.09 20.91
C LYS A 140 7.77 -17.04 21.28
N MET A 141 7.23 -16.94 22.49
CA MET A 141 6.04 -17.70 22.90
C MET A 141 4.77 -17.19 22.19
N ILE A 142 4.78 -15.97 21.65
CA ILE A 142 3.69 -15.42 20.89
C ILE A 142 3.78 -15.96 19.45
N PRO A 143 2.71 -16.59 18.92
CA PRO A 143 2.68 -17.05 17.54
C PRO A 143 2.89 -15.89 16.55
N PHE A 144 3.58 -16.17 15.45
CA PHE A 144 3.73 -15.20 14.36
C PHE A 144 3.04 -15.75 13.10
N ASP A 145 1.82 -15.27 12.88
CA ASP A 145 1.09 -15.52 11.65
C ASP A 145 0.75 -14.17 11.00
N PRO A 146 1.41 -13.81 9.89
CA PRO A 146 1.12 -12.58 9.17
C PRO A 146 -0.31 -12.53 8.62
N SER A 147 -0.91 -13.70 8.29
CA SER A 147 -2.24 -13.81 7.72
C SER A 147 -3.34 -13.63 8.76
N ARG A 148 -3.06 -14.03 10.01
CA ARG A 148 -3.98 -13.92 11.14
C ARG A 148 -3.25 -13.43 12.39
N PRO A 149 -2.92 -12.14 12.45
CA PRO A 149 -2.23 -11.58 13.60
C PRO A 149 -3.11 -11.68 14.85
N GLN A 150 -2.62 -12.40 15.86
CA GLN A 150 -3.28 -12.55 17.16
C GLN A 150 -2.95 -11.36 18.06
N THR A 151 -3.93 -10.97 18.89
CA THR A 151 -3.73 -10.00 19.96
C THR A 151 -2.95 -10.62 21.14
N LEU A 152 -2.33 -9.80 21.96
CA LEU A 152 -1.61 -10.27 23.15
C LEU A 152 -2.55 -10.99 24.11
N THR A 153 -3.79 -10.53 24.24
CA THR A 153 -4.83 -11.17 25.06
C THR A 153 -5.14 -12.59 24.56
N GLU A 154 -5.33 -12.76 23.25
CA GLU A 154 -5.56 -14.09 22.67
C GLU A 154 -4.35 -15.02 22.88
N CYS A 155 -3.14 -14.49 22.71
CA CYS A 155 -1.92 -15.26 22.93
C CYS A 155 -1.76 -15.71 24.37
N ILE A 156 -2.07 -14.85 25.35
CA ILE A 156 -2.02 -15.21 26.77
C ILE A 156 -3.01 -16.34 27.07
N ASN A 157 -4.23 -16.25 26.55
CA ASN A 157 -5.27 -17.26 26.79
C ASN A 157 -4.92 -18.63 26.18
N ASN A 158 -4.16 -18.65 25.10
CA ASN A 158 -3.86 -19.85 24.32
C ASN A 158 -2.49 -20.48 24.64
N GLU A 159 -1.59 -19.79 25.39
CA GLU A 159 -0.24 -20.29 25.69
C GLU A 159 -0.05 -20.55 27.20
N PRO A 160 -0.18 -21.82 27.65
CA PRO A 160 -0.09 -22.17 29.08
C PRO A 160 1.24 -21.79 29.71
N ARG A 161 2.36 -21.82 28.94
CA ARG A 161 3.68 -21.45 29.42
C ARG A 161 3.75 -19.96 29.76
N LEU A 162 3.11 -19.12 28.98
CA LEU A 162 3.06 -17.67 29.22
C LEU A 162 2.22 -17.38 30.48
N ILE A 163 1.09 -18.07 30.66
CA ILE A 163 0.24 -17.96 31.85
C ILE A 163 1.05 -18.34 33.10
N LYS A 164 1.82 -19.44 33.06
CA LYS A 164 2.66 -19.89 34.17
C LYS A 164 3.70 -18.84 34.50
N LEU A 165 4.44 -18.33 33.52
CA LEU A 165 5.47 -17.30 33.72
C LEU A 165 4.91 -16.01 34.32
N ILE A 166 3.71 -15.58 33.90
CA ILE A 166 3.03 -14.38 34.44
C ILE A 166 2.73 -14.56 35.94
N LYS A 167 2.43 -15.80 36.37
CA LYS A 167 2.15 -16.11 37.78
C LYS A 167 3.41 -16.22 38.64
N GLU A 168 4.49 -16.74 38.08
CA GLU A 168 5.72 -17.07 38.79
C GLU A 168 6.73 -15.88 38.85
N ASP A 169 6.75 -15.01 37.81
CA ASP A 169 7.70 -13.89 37.74
C ASP A 169 7.00 -12.54 37.72
N THR A 170 7.17 -11.77 38.80
CA THR A 170 6.57 -10.42 38.90
C THR A 170 7.06 -9.46 37.84
N ARG A 171 8.28 -9.65 37.29
CA ARG A 171 8.81 -8.84 36.18
C ARG A 171 8.05 -9.13 34.90
N VAL A 172 7.73 -10.43 34.66
CA VAL A 172 6.91 -10.84 33.49
C VAL A 172 5.51 -10.29 33.63
N LYS A 173 4.92 -10.38 34.83
CA LYS A 173 3.60 -9.81 35.08
C LYS A 173 3.55 -8.32 34.73
N LYS A 174 4.51 -7.53 35.25
CA LYS A 174 4.62 -6.10 35.00
C LYS A 174 4.83 -5.81 33.51
N LEU A 175 5.66 -6.59 32.82
CA LEU A 175 5.91 -6.50 31.38
C LEU A 175 4.61 -6.69 30.58
N ILE A 176 3.86 -7.73 30.88
CA ILE A 176 2.61 -8.06 30.19
C ILE A 176 1.51 -7.05 30.49
N ASP A 177 1.32 -6.64 31.75
CA ASP A 177 0.31 -5.66 32.14
C ASP A 177 0.50 -4.32 31.43
N LEU A 178 1.74 -3.86 31.28
CA LEU A 178 2.06 -2.64 30.53
C LEU A 178 1.89 -2.86 29.01
N SER A 179 2.29 -4.03 28.51
CA SER A 179 2.17 -4.36 27.09
C SER A 179 0.72 -4.41 26.64
N LEU A 180 -0.18 -4.95 27.45
CA LEU A 180 -1.63 -4.98 27.18
C LEU A 180 -2.22 -3.57 27.06
N LYS A 181 -1.73 -2.62 27.86
CA LYS A 181 -2.21 -1.22 27.80
C LYS A 181 -1.71 -0.47 26.57
N LEU A 182 -0.58 -0.88 26.02
CA LEU A 182 0.08 -0.19 24.90
C LEU A 182 -0.16 -0.88 23.55
N GLU A 183 -0.62 -2.14 23.54
CA GLU A 183 -0.92 -2.84 22.30
C GLU A 183 -1.95 -2.07 21.47
N GLY A 184 -1.71 -2.02 20.17
CA GLY A 184 -2.58 -1.34 19.20
C GLY A 184 -2.35 0.17 19.07
N LEU A 185 -1.62 0.81 19.99
CA LEU A 185 -1.27 2.22 19.87
C LEU A 185 -0.30 2.46 18.70
N ASN A 186 -0.36 3.66 18.12
CA ASN A 186 0.58 4.06 17.09
C ASN A 186 1.98 4.27 17.71
N ARG A 187 2.97 3.59 17.15
CA ARG A 187 4.38 3.67 17.56
C ARG A 187 5.14 4.71 16.77
N ASN A 188 4.97 4.69 15.48
CA ASN A 188 5.62 5.59 14.52
C ASN A 188 4.74 5.76 13.30
N PHE A 189 5.10 6.74 12.48
CA PHE A 189 4.55 6.89 11.15
C PHE A 189 5.68 6.85 10.12
N ALA A 190 5.34 6.47 8.91
CA ALA A 190 6.23 6.46 7.76
C ALA A 190 5.44 6.80 6.50
N THR A 191 6.12 7.29 5.47
CA THR A 191 5.50 7.48 4.16
C THR A 191 5.25 6.11 3.52
N HIS A 192 4.05 5.89 3.01
CA HIS A 192 3.73 4.68 2.26
C HIS A 192 4.61 4.56 1.01
N ALA A 193 5.20 3.39 0.80
CA ALA A 193 6.19 3.21 -0.27
C ALA A 193 5.61 3.38 -1.69
N ALA A 194 4.32 3.14 -1.88
CA ALA A 194 3.67 3.11 -3.18
C ALA A 194 2.43 4.01 -3.27
N GLY A 195 1.67 4.18 -2.19
CA GLY A 195 0.38 4.86 -2.19
C GLY A 195 0.51 6.38 -2.31
N VAL A 196 -0.20 6.94 -3.27
CA VAL A 196 -0.30 8.38 -3.53
C VAL A 196 -1.77 8.75 -3.68
N VAL A 197 -2.16 9.90 -3.17
CA VAL A 197 -3.47 10.50 -3.43
C VAL A 197 -3.35 11.62 -4.45
N ILE A 198 -4.32 11.69 -5.37
CA ILE A 198 -4.44 12.78 -6.34
C ILE A 198 -5.86 13.33 -6.24
N ALA A 199 -5.98 14.64 -6.03
CA ALA A 199 -7.26 15.33 -5.88
C ALA A 199 -7.51 16.31 -7.04
N ASP A 200 -8.75 16.70 -7.20
CA ASP A 200 -9.19 17.77 -8.13
C ASP A 200 -8.92 19.18 -7.58
N LYS A 201 -8.73 19.29 -6.25
CA LYS A 201 -8.51 20.52 -5.52
C LYS A 201 -7.24 20.43 -4.69
N LYS A 202 -6.82 21.59 -4.15
CA LYS A 202 -5.69 21.65 -3.22
C LYS A 202 -5.93 20.73 -2.03
N LEU A 203 -5.01 19.80 -1.77
CA LEU A 203 -5.15 18.77 -0.74
C LEU A 203 -5.32 19.34 0.66
N THR A 204 -4.71 20.49 0.95
CA THR A 204 -4.84 21.15 2.26
C THR A 204 -6.27 21.61 2.60
N ASN A 205 -7.17 21.62 1.62
CA ASN A 205 -8.59 21.90 1.86
C ASN A 205 -9.35 20.65 2.37
N THR A 206 -8.75 19.46 2.22
CA THR A 206 -9.41 18.20 2.54
C THR A 206 -8.68 17.47 3.67
N VAL A 207 -7.34 17.44 3.64
CA VAL A 207 -6.52 16.71 4.61
C VAL A 207 -5.30 17.52 5.04
N PRO A 208 -4.84 17.39 6.29
CA PRO A 208 -3.58 17.97 6.72
C PRO A 208 -2.40 17.23 6.06
N LEU A 209 -1.38 18.00 5.69
CA LEU A 209 -0.17 17.49 5.07
C LEU A 209 1.02 17.58 6.03
N TYR A 210 1.97 16.66 5.85
CA TYR A 210 3.25 16.63 6.54
C TYR A 210 4.38 16.53 5.52
N LYS A 211 5.42 17.33 5.69
CA LYS A 211 6.65 17.23 4.90
C LYS A 211 7.79 16.85 5.82
N ASP A 212 8.35 15.68 5.59
CA ASP A 212 9.52 15.23 6.32
C ASP A 212 10.76 15.95 5.77
N MET A 213 11.34 16.81 6.60
CA MET A 213 12.54 17.57 6.25
C MET A 213 13.83 16.73 6.33
N SER A 214 13.75 15.54 6.95
CA SER A 214 14.89 14.61 7.05
C SER A 214 15.05 13.72 5.82
N THR A 215 14.03 13.66 4.98
CA THR A 215 14.01 12.87 3.74
C THR A 215 13.99 13.75 2.51
N ASN A 216 14.60 13.27 1.43
CA ASN A 216 14.57 13.96 0.13
C ASN A 216 13.30 13.66 -0.68
N LEU A 217 12.18 13.32 -0.01
CA LEU A 217 10.92 13.05 -0.68
C LEU A 217 10.40 14.32 -1.36
N LEU A 218 10.07 14.20 -2.64
CA LEU A 218 9.59 15.31 -3.45
C LEU A 218 8.18 15.76 -3.03
N LEU A 219 7.30 14.77 -2.78
CA LEU A 219 5.90 15.01 -2.40
C LEU A 219 5.76 15.05 -0.89
N PRO A 220 4.85 15.87 -0.33
CA PRO A 220 4.45 15.78 1.05
C PRO A 220 3.67 14.46 1.30
N SER A 221 3.44 14.11 2.55
CA SER A 221 2.58 13.00 2.95
C SER A 221 1.30 13.52 3.60
N THR A 222 0.19 12.83 3.40
CA THR A 222 -1.03 13.08 4.18
C THR A 222 -0.77 12.70 5.65
N GLN A 223 -1.45 13.37 6.58
CA GLN A 223 -1.46 12.93 7.98
C GLN A 223 -2.60 11.91 8.24
N PHE A 224 -3.34 11.56 7.22
CA PHE A 224 -4.36 10.52 7.23
C PHE A 224 -3.80 9.24 6.62
N ASP A 225 -4.08 8.10 7.25
CA ASP A 225 -3.83 6.78 6.67
C ASP A 225 -4.77 6.52 5.48
N MET A 226 -4.60 5.37 4.83
CA MET A 226 -5.37 4.99 3.65
C MET A 226 -6.89 5.05 3.89
N TYR A 227 -7.36 4.50 5.01
CA TYR A 227 -8.79 4.47 5.33
C TYR A 227 -9.36 5.85 5.61
N SER A 228 -8.63 6.66 6.37
CA SER A 228 -9.04 8.03 6.68
C SER A 228 -9.02 8.92 5.44
N ALA A 229 -8.05 8.72 4.54
CA ALA A 229 -7.97 9.44 3.27
C ALA A 229 -9.13 9.08 2.33
N GLU A 230 -9.49 7.79 2.22
CA GLU A 230 -10.66 7.32 1.46
C GLU A 230 -11.96 7.88 2.04
N ASN A 231 -12.12 7.86 3.37
CA ASN A 231 -13.28 8.44 4.05
C ASN A 231 -13.40 9.96 3.85
N ALA A 232 -12.27 10.65 3.66
CA ALA A 232 -12.25 12.06 3.27
C ALA A 232 -12.55 12.31 1.78
N GLY A 233 -12.84 11.26 1.01
CA GLY A 233 -13.18 11.31 -0.41
C GLY A 233 -11.97 11.34 -1.36
N LEU A 234 -10.77 11.06 -0.87
CA LEU A 234 -9.58 10.98 -1.71
C LEU A 234 -9.44 9.60 -2.37
N ILE A 235 -8.86 9.60 -3.56
CA ILE A 235 -8.63 8.39 -4.34
C ILE A 235 -7.15 8.03 -4.26
N LYS A 236 -6.87 6.77 -3.90
CA LYS A 236 -5.52 6.19 -3.87
C LYS A 236 -5.10 5.71 -5.26
N PHE A 237 -3.84 5.93 -5.57
CA PHE A 237 -3.14 5.40 -6.74
C PHE A 237 -1.87 4.70 -6.27
N ASP A 238 -1.61 3.48 -6.76
CA ASP A 238 -0.44 2.71 -6.36
C ASP A 238 0.67 2.75 -7.40
N PHE A 239 1.85 3.22 -6.98
CA PHE A 239 3.07 3.34 -7.78
C PHE A 239 4.14 2.40 -7.21
N LEU A 240 4.13 1.15 -7.64
CA LEU A 240 5.03 0.15 -7.12
C LEU A 240 6.38 0.17 -7.84
N GLY A 241 7.48 0.17 -7.08
CA GLY A 241 8.84 0.03 -7.62
C GLY A 241 9.22 -1.45 -7.69
N LEU A 242 9.41 -2.00 -8.90
CA LEU A 242 9.73 -3.41 -9.11
C LEU A 242 11.15 -3.58 -9.63
N LYS A 243 12.02 -4.21 -8.83
CA LYS A 243 13.42 -4.53 -9.21
C LYS A 243 13.52 -5.39 -10.46
N THR A 244 12.59 -6.34 -10.63
CA THR A 244 12.55 -7.22 -11.80
C THR A 244 12.44 -6.43 -13.11
N LEU A 245 11.65 -5.36 -13.16
CA LEU A 245 11.56 -4.49 -14.34
C LEU A 245 12.88 -3.78 -14.62
N THR A 246 13.60 -3.38 -13.57
CA THR A 246 14.93 -2.79 -13.71
C THR A 246 15.92 -3.77 -14.33
N VAL A 247 15.92 -5.03 -13.83
CA VAL A 247 16.81 -6.10 -14.37
C VAL A 247 16.49 -6.36 -15.83
N ILE A 248 15.22 -6.57 -16.18
CA ILE A 248 14.78 -6.81 -17.56
C ILE A 248 15.23 -5.69 -18.49
N ASN A 249 14.99 -4.43 -18.10
CA ASN A 249 15.37 -3.25 -18.89
C ASN A 249 16.89 -3.16 -19.11
N ARG A 250 17.67 -3.42 -18.05
CA ARG A 250 19.15 -3.44 -18.16
C ARG A 250 19.64 -4.54 -19.07
N THR A 251 19.07 -5.76 -18.95
CA THR A 251 19.41 -6.90 -19.79
C THR A 251 19.12 -6.61 -21.25
N GLN A 252 17.95 -6.09 -21.56
CA GLN A 252 17.56 -5.70 -22.93
C GLN A 252 18.53 -4.66 -23.52
N LYS A 253 18.90 -3.63 -22.74
CA LYS A 253 19.89 -2.63 -23.17
C LYS A 253 21.26 -3.22 -23.42
N LEU A 254 21.70 -4.21 -22.65
CA LEU A 254 22.98 -4.90 -22.87
C LEU A 254 22.98 -5.74 -24.14
N ILE A 255 21.88 -6.43 -24.42
CA ILE A 255 21.71 -7.24 -25.65
C ILE A 255 21.73 -6.32 -26.89
N ASN A 256 21.02 -5.20 -26.83
CA ASN A 256 20.91 -4.27 -27.95
C ASN A 256 22.18 -3.41 -28.19
N LYS A 257 23.17 -3.49 -27.29
CA LYS A 257 24.48 -2.85 -27.47
C LYS A 257 25.50 -3.74 -28.23
N LYS A 258 25.16 -4.99 -28.49
CA LYS A 258 25.93 -5.90 -29.34
C LYS A 258 25.46 -5.82 -30.78
#